data_8623f18fc4fa1bed52b9a7eda7b80f19
#
_entry.id   8623f18fc4fa1bed52b9a7eda7b80f19
#
_cell.length_a   1.000
_cell.length_b   1.000
_cell.length_c   1.000
_cell.angle_alpha   90.00
_cell.angle_beta   90.00
_cell.angle_gamma   90.00
#
_symmetry.space_group_name_H-M   'P 1'
#
loop_
_entity.id
_entity.type
_entity.pdbx_description
1 polymer ?
#
loop_
_entity_poly.entity_id
_entity_poly.type
_entity_poly.pdbx_seq_one_letter_code
_entity_poly.pdbx_strand_id
1 'polypeptide(L)'
;MKAAVLHTLGKPPRFDDFPEPKPSEGEVVVHVRAAPLKNVEKMMASGSHYDSYRELPVICGLDGVGTLDDGTRVYCGGSRLPYGMMAERTTVSWSLPIPNALNDLTAAALPNPALSSWLPLVWRAHLKPGETVLILGATGVAGRLAVQVARHLGAGRVVAVGRNPEVLKTLPDLGADTTISVDKPDRELATALKAEANRNHFDIVLDFLWGHPTEVLLEAVTGHDVTAELRRIRLVEIGEMAGPTISLAAAALRSSGLEIYGSGGGGISYQAIFDTIPQVWALAVSGKLRIDTEGVPLASVENAWLRDDVHGRRLVIIP
;
A
#
# COMPACT_ATOMS: atom_id res chain seq x y z
N MET A 1 -11.09 28.00 4.00
CA MET A 1 -11.63 26.71 3.58
C MET A 1 -11.56 25.71 4.72
N LYS A 2 -12.39 24.66 4.70
CA LYS A 2 -12.32 23.56 5.68
C LYS A 2 -11.29 22.52 5.26
N ALA A 3 -10.57 21.96 6.25
CA ALA A 3 -9.51 21.00 6.03
C ALA A 3 -9.27 20.06 7.23
N ALA A 4 -8.61 18.95 7.00
CA ALA A 4 -8.06 18.07 8.05
C ALA A 4 -6.68 18.59 8.48
N VAL A 5 -6.67 19.42 9.52
CA VAL A 5 -5.48 20.15 9.99
C VAL A 5 -4.79 19.40 11.12
N LEU A 6 -3.55 19.01 10.89
CA LEU A 6 -2.69 18.43 11.92
C LEU A 6 -1.98 19.54 12.70
N HIS A 7 -2.30 19.67 13.96
CA HIS A 7 -1.71 20.67 14.85
C HIS A 7 -0.56 20.11 15.72
N THR A 8 -0.54 18.80 15.94
CA THR A 8 0.44 18.13 16.81
C THR A 8 0.72 16.73 16.30
N LEU A 9 1.98 16.35 16.15
CA LEU A 9 2.37 14.98 15.81
C LEU A 9 1.84 13.98 16.85
N GLY A 10 1.45 12.81 16.40
CA GLY A 10 0.89 11.76 17.24
C GLY A 10 -0.59 11.95 17.62
N LYS A 11 -1.24 13.02 17.14
CA LYS A 11 -2.68 13.24 17.30
C LYS A 11 -3.39 13.13 15.95
N PRO A 12 -4.70 12.79 15.91
CA PRO A 12 -5.47 12.89 14.68
C PRO A 12 -5.58 14.33 14.19
N PRO A 13 -5.63 14.57 12.87
CA PRO A 13 -5.94 15.89 12.34
C PRO A 13 -7.38 16.30 12.71
N ARG A 14 -7.61 17.61 12.88
CA ARG A 14 -8.92 18.18 13.21
C ARG A 14 -9.60 18.74 11.97
N PHE A 15 -10.93 18.69 11.96
CA PHE A 15 -11.73 19.43 10.99
C PHE A 15 -11.74 20.92 11.38
N ASP A 16 -10.94 21.71 10.69
CA ASP A 16 -10.68 23.11 11.09
C ASP A 16 -10.65 24.04 9.86
N ASP A 17 -10.65 25.35 10.14
CA ASP A 17 -10.44 26.37 9.12
C ASP A 17 -8.96 26.50 8.78
N PHE A 18 -8.65 26.63 7.48
CA PHE A 18 -7.30 26.86 6.99
C PHE A 18 -7.32 27.91 5.86
N PRO A 19 -6.25 28.70 5.69
CA PRO A 19 -6.16 29.67 4.60
C PRO A 19 -6.38 29.02 3.22
N GLU A 20 -6.96 29.78 2.30
CA GLU A 20 -7.11 29.36 0.90
C GLU A 20 -5.74 29.16 0.24
N PRO A 21 -5.55 28.09 -0.54
CA PRO A 21 -4.30 27.85 -1.24
C PRO A 21 -4.13 28.87 -2.38
N LYS A 22 -2.90 29.34 -2.55
CA LYS A 22 -2.51 30.20 -3.67
C LYS A 22 -1.50 29.45 -4.52
N PRO A 23 -1.78 29.21 -5.82
CA PRO A 23 -0.89 28.46 -6.68
C PRO A 23 0.40 29.26 -6.94
N SER A 24 1.53 28.56 -6.93
CA SER A 24 2.82 29.04 -7.42
C SER A 24 2.97 28.66 -8.90
N GLU A 25 4.10 29.06 -9.49
CA GLU A 25 4.44 28.65 -10.86
C GLU A 25 4.48 27.13 -10.99
N GLY A 26 3.78 26.61 -12.01
CA GLY A 26 3.64 25.15 -12.24
C GLY A 26 2.60 24.45 -11.37
N GLU A 27 1.92 25.13 -10.47
CA GLU A 27 0.83 24.59 -9.68
C GLU A 27 -0.53 25.01 -10.22
N VAL A 28 -1.53 24.15 -10.02
CA VAL A 28 -2.94 24.46 -10.31
C VAL A 28 -3.80 24.23 -9.06
N VAL A 29 -4.87 25.02 -8.95
CA VAL A 29 -5.87 24.81 -7.88
C VAL A 29 -6.78 23.65 -8.27
N VAL A 30 -7.08 22.79 -7.30
CA VAL A 30 -8.01 21.67 -7.44
C VAL A 30 -9.08 21.77 -6.36
N HIS A 31 -10.35 21.59 -6.77
CA HIS A 31 -11.47 21.37 -5.89
C HIS A 31 -11.50 19.88 -5.55
N VAL A 32 -11.15 19.53 -4.31
CA VAL A 32 -11.02 18.13 -3.90
C VAL A 32 -12.39 17.47 -3.81
N ARG A 33 -12.48 16.23 -4.27
CA ARG A 33 -13.68 15.39 -4.24
C ARG A 33 -13.50 14.13 -3.43
N ALA A 34 -12.27 13.60 -3.38
CA ALA A 34 -11.97 12.36 -2.67
C ALA A 34 -10.47 12.27 -2.33
N ALA A 35 -10.13 12.10 -1.06
CA ALA A 35 -8.76 11.93 -0.59
C ALA A 35 -8.66 10.63 0.24
N PRO A 36 -7.90 9.60 -0.19
CA PRO A 36 -7.83 8.32 0.52
C PRO A 36 -7.03 8.44 1.81
N LEU A 37 -7.55 7.90 2.90
CA LEU A 37 -6.83 7.82 4.17
C LEU A 37 -5.97 6.55 4.18
N LYS A 38 -4.65 6.72 4.12
CA LYS A 38 -3.64 5.64 4.00
C LYS A 38 -2.82 5.51 5.28
N ASN A 39 -2.20 4.34 5.49
CA ASN A 39 -1.31 4.12 6.64
C ASN A 39 -0.10 5.07 6.62
N VAL A 40 0.46 5.34 5.43
CA VAL A 40 1.59 6.28 5.30
C VAL A 40 1.24 7.67 5.85
N GLU A 41 0.03 8.16 5.63
CA GLU A 41 -0.41 9.45 6.16
C GLU A 41 -0.55 9.42 7.69
N LYS A 42 -1.04 8.30 8.24
CA LYS A 42 -1.06 8.09 9.70
C LYS A 42 0.36 8.03 10.28
N MET A 43 1.29 7.38 9.61
CA MET A 43 2.71 7.32 10.03
C MET A 43 3.39 8.69 9.93
N MET A 44 3.15 9.45 8.84
CA MET A 44 3.66 10.82 8.70
C MET A 44 3.13 11.74 9.82
N ALA A 45 1.84 11.64 10.11
CA ALA A 45 1.20 12.44 11.16
C ALA A 45 1.61 12.00 12.58
N SER A 46 2.01 10.76 12.78
CA SER A 46 2.54 10.29 14.07
C SER A 46 3.99 10.69 14.32
N GLY A 47 4.74 11.06 13.28
CA GLY A 47 6.17 11.31 13.36
C GLY A 47 7.06 10.06 13.22
N SER A 48 6.47 8.88 12.93
CA SER A 48 7.22 7.63 12.82
C SER A 48 7.76 7.36 11.40
N HIS A 49 7.25 8.04 10.37
CA HIS A 49 7.72 7.88 9.00
C HIS A 49 8.97 8.72 8.72
N TYR A 50 9.89 8.24 7.89
CA TYR A 50 11.11 8.98 7.50
C TYR A 50 10.81 10.33 6.79
N ASP A 51 9.62 10.48 6.20
CA ASP A 51 9.13 11.71 5.57
C ASP A 51 7.99 12.36 6.39
N SER A 52 8.09 12.33 7.72
CA SER A 52 7.12 12.96 8.63
C SER A 52 7.13 14.48 8.52
N TYR A 53 5.99 15.09 8.83
CA TYR A 53 5.85 16.55 8.83
C TYR A 53 6.81 17.20 9.83
N ARG A 54 7.54 18.23 9.38
CA ARG A 54 8.53 18.96 10.20
C ARG A 54 7.97 20.26 10.75
N GLU A 55 7.02 20.86 10.04
CA GLU A 55 6.39 22.13 10.42
C GLU A 55 4.87 21.92 10.54
N LEU A 56 4.29 22.56 11.55
CA LEU A 56 2.85 22.49 11.85
C LEU A 56 2.30 23.90 12.06
N PRO A 57 1.01 24.17 11.81
CA PRO A 57 0.00 23.21 11.36
C PRO A 57 0.12 22.87 9.87
N VAL A 58 -0.37 21.66 9.47
CA VAL A 58 -0.36 21.19 8.09
C VAL A 58 -1.65 20.45 7.77
N ILE A 59 -2.10 20.54 6.50
CA ILE A 59 -3.21 19.74 6.00
C ILE A 59 -2.69 18.37 5.60
N CYS A 60 -3.35 17.29 6.06
CA CYS A 60 -3.00 15.92 5.69
C CYS A 60 -3.44 15.56 4.25
N GLY A 61 -2.84 14.50 3.69
CA GLY A 61 -3.23 13.91 2.41
C GLY A 61 -2.20 14.15 1.30
N LEU A 62 -1.70 13.06 0.70
CA LEU A 62 -0.63 13.09 -0.31
C LEU A 62 -1.17 13.19 -1.74
N ASP A 63 -2.26 12.48 -2.02
CA ASP A 63 -2.88 12.37 -3.34
C ASP A 63 -4.40 12.19 -3.20
N GLY A 64 -5.11 12.38 -4.29
CA GLY A 64 -6.55 12.24 -4.32
C GLY A 64 -7.16 12.59 -5.66
N VAL A 65 -8.47 12.70 -5.68
CA VAL A 65 -9.27 13.09 -6.84
C VAL A 65 -9.85 14.48 -6.63
N GLY A 66 -9.83 15.29 -7.66
CA GLY A 66 -10.46 16.59 -7.65
C GLY A 66 -10.94 17.00 -9.03
N THR A 67 -11.45 18.22 -9.11
CA THR A 67 -11.93 18.87 -10.33
C THR A 67 -11.16 20.15 -10.53
N LEU A 68 -10.64 20.36 -11.74
CA LEU A 68 -10.05 21.61 -12.17
C LEU A 68 -11.15 22.65 -12.45
N ASP A 69 -10.80 23.93 -12.57
CA ASP A 69 -11.75 25.02 -12.83
C ASP A 69 -12.53 24.86 -14.15
N ASP A 70 -11.95 24.13 -15.12
CA ASP A 70 -12.62 23.79 -16.40
C ASP A 70 -13.59 22.60 -16.29
N GLY A 71 -13.74 22.00 -15.09
CA GLY A 71 -14.59 20.84 -14.84
C GLY A 71 -13.91 19.49 -15.09
N THR A 72 -12.65 19.45 -15.50
CA THR A 72 -11.91 18.22 -15.74
C THR A 72 -11.67 17.47 -14.43
N ARG A 73 -12.07 16.18 -14.37
CA ARG A 73 -11.81 15.29 -13.22
C ARG A 73 -10.40 14.74 -13.33
N VAL A 74 -9.62 14.91 -12.25
CA VAL A 74 -8.22 14.49 -12.21
C VAL A 74 -7.89 13.74 -10.91
N TYR A 75 -7.01 12.74 -11.01
CA TYR A 75 -6.23 12.24 -9.88
C TYR A 75 -4.95 13.06 -9.82
N CYS A 76 -4.60 13.54 -8.63
CA CYS A 76 -3.56 14.54 -8.50
C CYS A 76 -2.87 14.48 -7.13
N GLY A 77 -1.75 15.18 -7.03
CA GLY A 77 -0.96 15.28 -5.81
C GLY A 77 0.23 16.23 -5.98
N GLY A 78 1.22 16.09 -5.10
CA GLY A 78 2.35 16.98 -5.05
C GLY A 78 1.99 18.37 -4.50
N SER A 79 1.04 18.41 -3.56
CA SER A 79 0.67 19.62 -2.84
C SER A 79 1.87 20.15 -2.06
N ARG A 80 2.11 21.46 -2.17
CA ARG A 80 3.18 22.13 -1.44
C ARG A 80 2.75 22.39 0.01
N LEU A 81 3.55 21.95 0.98
CA LEU A 81 3.30 22.24 2.40
C LEU A 81 3.09 23.75 2.62
N PRO A 82 2.16 24.14 3.51
CA PRO A 82 1.43 23.28 4.45
C PRO A 82 0.12 22.69 3.91
N TYR A 83 -0.10 22.71 2.60
CA TYR A 83 -1.32 22.18 1.98
C TYR A 83 -1.24 20.67 1.72
N GLY A 84 -2.40 20.00 1.70
CA GLY A 84 -2.58 18.59 1.42
C GLY A 84 -3.96 18.30 0.85
N MET A 85 -4.21 17.05 0.49
CA MET A 85 -5.43 16.66 -0.24
C MET A 85 -6.68 16.52 0.64
N MET A 86 -6.59 16.45 1.97
CA MET A 86 -7.77 16.33 2.84
C MET A 86 -8.34 17.72 3.20
N ALA A 87 -8.79 18.45 2.19
CA ALA A 87 -9.33 19.79 2.27
C ALA A 87 -10.36 20.03 1.16
N GLU A 88 -11.17 21.10 1.25
CA GLU A 88 -12.06 21.50 0.16
C GLU A 88 -11.31 21.87 -1.13
N ARG A 89 -10.13 22.47 -0.99
CA ARG A 89 -9.25 22.90 -2.09
C ARG A 89 -7.79 22.72 -1.73
N THR A 90 -6.96 22.50 -2.75
CA THR A 90 -5.51 22.45 -2.61
C THR A 90 -4.83 22.91 -3.90
N THR A 91 -3.52 23.13 -3.87
CA THR A 91 -2.70 23.24 -5.07
C THR A 91 -1.96 21.94 -5.32
N VAL A 92 -1.80 21.59 -6.59
CA VAL A 92 -1.09 20.36 -7.00
C VAL A 92 -0.10 20.66 -8.13
N SER A 93 1.01 19.93 -8.14
CA SER A 93 2.06 20.07 -9.16
C SER A 93 1.95 19.04 -10.29
N TRP A 94 1.09 18.03 -10.14
CA TRP A 94 0.81 17.03 -11.17
C TRP A 94 -0.63 16.56 -11.12
N SER A 95 -1.16 16.19 -12.27
CA SER A 95 -2.49 15.62 -12.41
C SER A 95 -2.59 14.66 -13.59
N LEU A 96 -3.49 13.67 -13.49
CA LEU A 96 -3.82 12.70 -14.53
C LEU A 96 -5.34 12.67 -14.72
N PRO A 97 -5.85 12.79 -15.95
CA PRO A 97 -7.28 12.65 -16.22
C PRO A 97 -7.79 11.26 -15.84
N ILE A 98 -8.95 11.22 -15.20
CA ILE A 98 -9.57 9.96 -14.73
C ILE A 98 -10.55 9.43 -15.79
N PRO A 99 -10.57 8.11 -16.07
CA PRO A 99 -11.60 7.52 -16.91
C PRO A 99 -13.01 7.80 -16.39
N ASN A 100 -13.93 8.21 -17.25
CA ASN A 100 -15.31 8.54 -16.88
C ASN A 100 -16.07 7.37 -16.22
N ALA A 101 -15.69 6.13 -16.54
CA ALA A 101 -16.28 4.92 -15.99
C ALA A 101 -15.93 4.68 -14.51
N LEU A 102 -14.92 5.36 -13.96
CA LEU A 102 -14.56 5.24 -12.54
C LEU A 102 -15.24 6.33 -11.70
N ASN A 103 -15.80 5.91 -10.56
CA ASN A 103 -16.21 6.85 -9.52
C ASN A 103 -14.99 7.43 -8.78
N ASP A 104 -15.18 8.56 -8.11
CA ASP A 104 -14.11 9.31 -7.44
C ASP A 104 -13.45 8.50 -6.30
N LEU A 105 -14.24 7.71 -5.56
CA LEU A 105 -13.72 6.91 -4.43
C LEU A 105 -12.75 5.85 -4.92
N THR A 106 -13.14 5.09 -5.95
CA THR A 106 -12.28 4.06 -6.54
C THR A 106 -11.05 4.67 -7.20
N ALA A 107 -11.24 5.75 -7.97
CA ALA A 107 -10.15 6.42 -8.67
C ALA A 107 -9.09 6.98 -7.70
N ALA A 108 -9.51 7.49 -6.54
CA ALA A 108 -8.61 7.99 -5.49
C ALA A 108 -7.95 6.86 -4.70
N ALA A 109 -8.72 5.82 -4.33
CA ALA A 109 -8.27 4.79 -3.41
C ALA A 109 -7.28 3.79 -4.02
N LEU A 110 -7.40 3.53 -5.33
CA LEU A 110 -6.77 2.41 -6.01
C LEU A 110 -5.28 2.61 -6.33
N PRO A 111 -4.79 3.79 -6.82
CA PRO A 111 -3.43 3.92 -7.32
C PRO A 111 -2.35 3.55 -6.31
N ASN A 112 -2.33 4.19 -5.15
CA ASN A 112 -1.27 3.97 -4.17
C ASN A 112 -1.11 2.49 -3.75
N PRO A 113 -2.15 1.75 -3.28
CA PRO A 113 -1.98 0.37 -2.88
C PRO A 113 -1.76 -0.60 -4.06
N ALA A 114 -2.23 -0.28 -5.27
CA ALA A 114 -1.93 -1.09 -6.45
C ALA A 114 -0.48 -0.91 -6.90
N LEU A 115 0.03 0.32 -6.90
CA LEU A 115 1.42 0.62 -7.23
C LEU A 115 2.38 -0.03 -6.24
N SER A 116 2.06 -0.07 -4.93
CA SER A 116 2.87 -0.76 -3.92
C SER A 116 2.91 -2.28 -4.07
N SER A 117 2.17 -2.83 -5.01
CA SER A 117 2.24 -4.25 -5.40
C SER A 117 2.82 -4.43 -6.81
N TRP A 118 2.38 -3.61 -7.76
CA TRP A 118 2.77 -3.69 -9.16
C TRP A 118 4.27 -3.42 -9.36
N LEU A 119 4.72 -2.28 -8.84
CA LEU A 119 6.10 -1.84 -9.04
C LEU A 119 7.12 -2.78 -8.36
N PRO A 120 6.92 -3.27 -7.12
CA PRO A 120 7.76 -4.31 -6.53
C PRO A 120 7.86 -5.57 -7.38
N LEU A 121 6.74 -6.06 -7.92
CA LEU A 121 6.73 -7.27 -8.75
C LEU A 121 7.46 -7.07 -10.08
N VAL A 122 7.21 -5.95 -10.77
CA VAL A 122 7.78 -5.70 -12.10
C VAL A 122 9.21 -5.19 -12.01
N TRP A 123 9.49 -4.27 -11.11
CA TRP A 123 10.73 -3.49 -11.13
C TRP A 123 11.80 -3.99 -10.16
N ARG A 124 11.39 -4.53 -9.00
CA ARG A 124 12.33 -5.06 -8.00
C ARG A 124 12.53 -6.56 -8.15
N ALA A 125 11.44 -7.29 -8.13
CA ALA A 125 11.48 -8.75 -8.17
C ALA A 125 11.58 -9.31 -9.60
N HIS A 126 11.20 -8.54 -10.64
CA HIS A 126 11.18 -9.02 -12.03
C HIS A 126 10.39 -10.33 -12.14
N LEU A 127 9.14 -10.32 -11.68
CA LEU A 127 8.23 -11.47 -11.72
C LEU A 127 8.22 -12.11 -13.10
N LYS A 128 8.42 -13.41 -13.15
CA LYS A 128 8.28 -14.22 -14.35
C LYS A 128 6.97 -15.01 -14.31
N PRO A 129 6.32 -15.23 -15.47
CA PRO A 129 5.13 -16.07 -15.53
C PRO A 129 5.40 -17.46 -14.90
N GLY A 130 4.44 -17.91 -14.08
CA GLY A 130 4.52 -19.19 -13.40
C GLY A 130 5.19 -19.19 -12.02
N GLU A 131 5.87 -18.12 -11.63
CA GLU A 131 6.50 -18.00 -10.30
C GLU A 131 5.47 -17.95 -9.15
N THR A 132 5.91 -18.40 -7.98
CA THR A 132 5.13 -18.37 -6.74
C THR A 132 5.40 -17.08 -5.97
N VAL A 133 4.33 -16.34 -5.65
CA VAL A 133 4.38 -15.10 -4.87
C VAL A 133 3.74 -15.32 -3.51
N LEU A 134 4.51 -15.11 -2.44
CA LEU A 134 3.98 -15.02 -1.08
C LEU A 134 3.75 -13.55 -0.71
N ILE A 135 2.62 -13.26 -0.07
CA ILE A 135 2.23 -11.90 0.34
C ILE A 135 2.04 -11.88 1.85
N LEU A 136 2.96 -11.24 2.58
CA LEU A 136 2.81 -10.94 4.00
C LEU A 136 1.98 -9.67 4.19
N GLY A 137 0.89 -9.75 4.97
CA GLY A 137 -0.04 -8.66 5.17
C GLY A 137 -1.20 -8.65 4.16
N ALA A 138 -1.52 -9.81 3.58
CA ALA A 138 -2.53 -9.99 2.55
C ALA A 138 -3.95 -9.54 2.94
N THR A 139 -4.26 -9.41 4.24
CA THR A 139 -5.58 -8.96 4.72
C THR A 139 -5.74 -7.43 4.76
N GLY A 140 -4.67 -6.67 4.55
CA GLY A 140 -4.71 -5.23 4.40
C GLY A 140 -5.15 -4.78 3.00
N VAL A 141 -5.45 -3.49 2.83
CA VAL A 141 -5.86 -2.92 1.53
C VAL A 141 -4.82 -3.21 0.44
N ALA A 142 -3.54 -2.92 0.69
CA ALA A 142 -2.47 -3.16 -0.26
C ALA A 142 -2.28 -4.66 -0.52
N GLY A 143 -2.34 -5.50 0.51
CA GLY A 143 -2.17 -6.94 0.38
C GLY A 143 -3.28 -7.62 -0.43
N ARG A 144 -4.54 -7.20 -0.26
CA ARG A 144 -5.67 -7.68 -1.10
C ARG A 144 -5.49 -7.31 -2.57
N LEU A 145 -4.95 -6.14 -2.84
CA LEU A 145 -4.59 -5.75 -4.21
C LEU A 145 -3.37 -6.51 -4.72
N ALA A 146 -2.39 -6.78 -3.86
CA ALA A 146 -1.21 -7.56 -4.23
C ALA A 146 -1.57 -8.97 -4.73
N VAL A 147 -2.57 -9.63 -4.10
CA VAL A 147 -3.10 -10.92 -4.58
C VAL A 147 -3.60 -10.80 -6.03
N GLN A 148 -4.42 -9.81 -6.32
CA GLN A 148 -5.01 -9.59 -7.64
C GLN A 148 -3.95 -9.19 -8.68
N VAL A 149 -3.04 -8.29 -8.31
CA VAL A 149 -1.95 -7.80 -9.17
C VAL A 149 -0.98 -8.93 -9.50
N ALA A 150 -0.59 -9.75 -8.53
CA ALA A 150 0.29 -10.89 -8.77
C ALA A 150 -0.33 -11.87 -9.79
N ARG A 151 -1.62 -12.16 -9.66
CA ARG A 151 -2.34 -12.99 -10.64
C ARG A 151 -2.37 -12.35 -12.02
N HIS A 152 -2.71 -11.06 -12.09
CA HIS A 152 -2.76 -10.35 -13.35
C HIS A 152 -1.40 -10.34 -14.07
N LEU A 153 -0.31 -10.21 -13.33
CA LEU A 153 1.05 -10.18 -13.86
C LEU A 153 1.61 -11.59 -14.17
N GLY A 154 0.84 -12.66 -13.94
CA GLY A 154 1.20 -14.01 -14.36
C GLY A 154 1.82 -14.89 -13.28
N ALA A 155 1.67 -14.55 -12.00
CA ALA A 155 2.05 -15.46 -10.91
C ALA A 155 1.31 -16.80 -11.06
N GLY A 156 2.06 -17.91 -11.11
CA GLY A 156 1.51 -19.26 -11.20
C GLY A 156 0.83 -19.69 -9.91
N ARG A 157 1.34 -19.20 -8.77
CA ARG A 157 0.78 -19.44 -7.45
C ARG A 157 0.87 -18.18 -6.57
N VAL A 158 -0.17 -17.95 -5.76
CA VAL A 158 -0.24 -16.85 -4.80
C VAL A 158 -0.56 -17.40 -3.41
N VAL A 159 0.35 -17.18 -2.47
CA VAL A 159 0.20 -17.55 -1.05
C VAL A 159 -0.05 -16.29 -0.24
N ALA A 160 -1.23 -16.20 0.37
CA ALA A 160 -1.68 -15.03 1.10
C ALA A 160 -1.56 -15.25 2.62
N VAL A 161 -0.76 -14.42 3.27
CA VAL A 161 -0.49 -14.51 4.72
C VAL A 161 -1.03 -13.27 5.41
N GLY A 162 -1.88 -13.43 6.44
CA GLY A 162 -2.51 -12.30 7.11
C GLY A 162 -3.14 -12.64 8.44
N ARG A 163 -3.63 -11.62 9.15
CA ARG A 163 -4.14 -11.77 10.51
C ARG A 163 -5.67 -12.00 10.57
N ASN A 164 -6.44 -11.21 9.82
CA ASN A 164 -7.89 -11.22 9.93
C ASN A 164 -8.51 -12.46 9.27
N PRO A 165 -9.15 -13.38 10.03
CA PRO A 165 -9.65 -14.65 9.51
C PRO A 165 -10.83 -14.45 8.52
N GLU A 166 -11.66 -13.44 8.72
CA GLU A 166 -12.80 -13.19 7.83
C GLU A 166 -12.33 -12.66 6.47
N VAL A 167 -11.30 -11.81 6.46
CA VAL A 167 -10.70 -11.35 5.21
C VAL A 167 -9.94 -12.49 4.53
N LEU A 168 -9.21 -13.33 5.27
CA LEU A 168 -8.50 -14.49 4.70
C LEU A 168 -9.43 -15.40 3.90
N LYS A 169 -10.68 -15.61 4.36
CA LYS A 169 -11.68 -16.43 3.66
C LYS A 169 -12.07 -15.86 2.28
N THR A 170 -11.92 -14.55 2.06
CA THR A 170 -12.28 -13.90 0.79
C THR A 170 -11.15 -13.85 -0.22
N LEU A 171 -9.90 -14.11 0.20
CA LEU A 171 -8.73 -13.98 -0.67
C LEU A 171 -8.67 -15.01 -1.80
N PRO A 172 -9.21 -16.25 -1.68
CA PRO A 172 -9.32 -17.15 -2.82
C PRO A 172 -10.12 -16.55 -3.99
N ASP A 173 -11.20 -15.82 -3.72
CA ASP A 173 -12.01 -15.13 -4.75
C ASP A 173 -11.24 -14.00 -5.45
N LEU A 174 -10.17 -13.52 -4.83
CA LEU A 174 -9.25 -12.53 -5.39
C LEU A 174 -8.05 -13.16 -6.12
N GLY A 175 -7.89 -14.49 -6.03
CA GLY A 175 -6.84 -15.22 -6.72
C GLY A 175 -5.76 -15.85 -5.82
N ALA A 176 -5.92 -15.89 -4.50
CA ALA A 176 -5.02 -16.64 -3.63
C ALA A 176 -5.29 -18.16 -3.73
N ASP A 177 -4.23 -18.96 -3.88
CA ASP A 177 -4.33 -20.43 -3.86
C ASP A 177 -4.29 -20.99 -2.46
N THR A 178 -3.57 -20.33 -1.56
CA THR A 178 -3.42 -20.74 -0.17
C THR A 178 -3.49 -19.51 0.72
N THR A 179 -4.14 -19.66 1.88
CA THR A 179 -4.19 -18.65 2.93
C THR A 179 -3.57 -19.19 4.22
N ILE A 180 -2.73 -18.38 4.86
CA ILE A 180 -2.07 -18.72 6.13
C ILE A 180 -2.35 -17.60 7.13
N SER A 181 -2.80 -17.95 8.34
CA SER A 181 -2.96 -16.97 9.43
C SER A 181 -1.62 -16.72 10.13
N VAL A 182 -1.27 -15.45 10.35
CA VAL A 182 -0.15 -15.04 11.24
C VAL A 182 -0.57 -15.03 12.72
N ASP A 183 -1.87 -15.11 13.01
CA ASP A 183 -2.41 -15.15 14.37
C ASP A 183 -2.35 -16.59 14.91
N LYS A 184 -1.13 -17.09 15.06
CA LYS A 184 -0.79 -18.42 15.53
C LYS A 184 0.51 -18.37 16.31
N PRO A 185 0.76 -19.37 17.22
CA PRO A 185 2.08 -19.55 17.82
C PRO A 185 3.17 -19.67 16.73
N ASP A 186 4.33 -19.09 16.94
CA ASP A 186 5.44 -19.05 15.99
C ASP A 186 5.78 -20.41 15.38
N ARG A 187 5.82 -21.46 16.24
CA ARG A 187 6.10 -22.83 15.80
C ARG A 187 5.07 -23.34 14.78
N GLU A 188 3.80 -23.00 14.96
CA GLU A 188 2.73 -23.40 14.03
C GLU A 188 2.80 -22.59 12.74
N LEU A 189 3.08 -21.29 12.83
CA LEU A 189 3.26 -20.41 11.68
C LEU A 189 4.48 -20.86 10.85
N ALA A 190 5.62 -21.07 11.49
CA ALA A 190 6.84 -21.57 10.83
C ALA A 190 6.60 -22.94 10.18
N THR A 191 5.88 -23.84 10.85
CA THR A 191 5.54 -25.17 10.29
C THR A 191 4.67 -25.04 9.04
N ALA A 192 3.65 -24.16 9.06
CA ALA A 192 2.78 -23.93 7.92
C ALA A 192 3.53 -23.29 6.73
N LEU A 193 4.38 -22.30 7.00
CA LEU A 193 5.21 -21.63 5.99
C LEU A 193 6.21 -22.61 5.37
N LYS A 194 6.88 -23.41 6.19
CA LYS A 194 7.83 -24.43 5.73
C LYS A 194 7.14 -25.53 4.91
N ALA A 195 5.98 -25.99 5.34
CA ALA A 195 5.21 -26.98 4.58
C ALA A 195 4.79 -26.45 3.20
N GLU A 196 4.39 -25.18 3.12
CA GLU A 196 4.05 -24.55 1.84
C GLU A 196 5.30 -24.31 0.97
N ALA A 197 6.41 -23.85 1.56
CA ALA A 197 7.68 -23.68 0.86
C ALA A 197 8.25 -25.00 0.31
N ASN A 198 8.06 -26.11 1.02
CA ASN A 198 8.48 -27.44 0.54
C ASN A 198 7.61 -27.96 -0.60
N ARG A 199 6.34 -27.59 -0.61
CA ARG A 199 5.39 -27.98 -1.67
C ARG A 199 5.57 -27.14 -2.93
N ASN A 200 5.72 -25.86 -2.76
CA ASN A 200 5.88 -24.88 -3.82
C ASN A 200 6.86 -23.81 -3.33
N HIS A 201 8.05 -23.82 -3.87
CA HIS A 201 9.06 -22.81 -3.54
C HIS A 201 8.49 -21.38 -3.66
N PHE A 202 8.89 -20.50 -2.76
CA PHE A 202 8.56 -19.08 -2.87
C PHE A 202 9.65 -18.38 -3.73
N ASP A 203 9.28 -17.91 -4.91
CA ASP A 203 10.18 -17.16 -5.77
C ASP A 203 10.27 -15.70 -5.35
N ILE A 204 9.11 -15.15 -4.92
CA ILE A 204 8.97 -13.75 -4.50
C ILE A 204 8.19 -13.68 -3.19
N VAL A 205 8.63 -12.80 -2.31
CA VAL A 205 7.90 -12.39 -1.11
C VAL A 205 7.62 -10.88 -1.21
N LEU A 206 6.36 -10.49 -1.17
CA LEU A 206 5.95 -9.10 -0.95
C LEU A 206 5.66 -8.90 0.54
N ASP A 207 6.45 -8.10 1.19
CA ASP A 207 6.37 -7.89 2.63
C ASP A 207 5.82 -6.51 2.99
N PHE A 208 4.58 -6.47 3.49
CA PHE A 208 3.92 -5.27 4.01
C PHE A 208 3.97 -5.20 5.54
N LEU A 209 4.57 -6.19 6.20
CA LEU A 209 4.56 -6.32 7.65
C LEU A 209 5.88 -5.97 8.29
N TRP A 210 6.99 -6.50 7.74
CA TRP A 210 8.29 -6.50 8.40
C TRP A 210 8.22 -7.06 9.83
N GLY A 211 9.23 -6.79 10.69
CA GLY A 211 9.19 -7.21 12.08
C GLY A 211 9.08 -8.73 12.28
N HIS A 212 8.45 -9.12 13.39
CA HIS A 212 8.40 -10.51 13.84
C HIS A 212 7.82 -11.54 12.83
N PRO A 213 6.72 -11.28 12.10
CA PRO A 213 6.23 -12.24 11.10
C PRO A 213 7.24 -12.54 9.98
N THR A 214 8.04 -11.55 9.62
CA THR A 214 9.12 -11.70 8.63
C THR A 214 10.26 -12.55 9.20
N GLU A 215 10.63 -12.38 10.45
CA GLU A 215 11.62 -13.24 11.13
C GLU A 215 11.20 -14.71 11.10
N VAL A 216 9.94 -15.00 11.45
CA VAL A 216 9.39 -16.36 11.41
C VAL A 216 9.38 -16.94 9.99
N LEU A 217 9.04 -16.14 8.98
CA LEU A 217 9.12 -16.55 7.58
C LEU A 217 10.57 -16.88 7.20
N LEU A 218 11.50 -15.98 7.49
CA LEU A 218 12.92 -16.16 7.13
C LEU A 218 13.51 -17.41 7.79
N GLU A 219 13.21 -17.66 9.07
CA GLU A 219 13.60 -18.91 9.75
C GLU A 219 13.04 -20.16 9.06
N ALA A 220 11.77 -20.10 8.61
CA ALA A 220 11.11 -21.22 7.96
C ALA A 220 11.70 -21.57 6.57
N VAL A 221 12.19 -20.54 5.81
CA VAL A 221 12.63 -20.71 4.40
C VAL A 221 14.14 -20.70 4.22
N THR A 222 14.93 -20.20 5.18
CA THR A 222 16.39 -20.19 5.14
C THR A 222 16.95 -21.36 5.97
N GLY A 223 16.83 -22.58 5.47
CA GLY A 223 17.36 -23.77 6.14
C GLY A 223 18.87 -23.84 6.17
N HIS A 224 19.42 -24.65 7.12
CA HIS A 224 20.87 -24.88 7.25
C HIS A 224 21.40 -26.03 6.37
N ASP A 225 20.60 -26.52 5.44
CA ASP A 225 21.03 -27.61 4.55
C ASP A 225 21.82 -27.06 3.36
N VAL A 226 23.12 -27.02 3.51
CA VAL A 226 24.09 -26.61 2.45
C VAL A 226 24.17 -27.57 1.26
N THR A 227 23.52 -28.73 1.35
CA THR A 227 23.44 -29.70 0.24
C THR A 227 22.24 -29.52 -0.65
N ALA A 228 21.23 -28.74 -0.20
CA ALA A 228 20.05 -28.43 -0.99
C ALA A 228 20.40 -27.50 -2.16
N GLU A 229 19.72 -27.68 -3.28
CA GLU A 229 19.80 -26.74 -4.40
C GLU A 229 19.41 -25.34 -3.95
N LEU A 230 20.31 -24.37 -4.13
CA LEU A 230 20.06 -22.97 -3.78
C LEU A 230 18.93 -22.42 -4.65
N ARG A 231 17.77 -22.21 -4.03
CA ARG A 231 16.62 -21.59 -4.69
C ARG A 231 16.58 -20.11 -4.33
N ARG A 232 16.48 -19.27 -5.35
CA ARG A 232 16.45 -17.83 -5.20
C ARG A 232 15.11 -17.38 -4.63
N ILE A 233 15.13 -16.62 -3.53
CA ILE A 233 13.96 -15.98 -2.93
C ILE A 233 14.19 -14.47 -2.97
N ARG A 234 13.33 -13.74 -3.67
CA ARG A 234 13.38 -12.27 -3.75
C ARG A 234 12.34 -11.69 -2.79
N LEU A 235 12.79 -11.29 -1.62
CA LEU A 235 11.96 -10.58 -0.64
C LEU A 235 12.01 -9.09 -0.93
N VAL A 236 10.84 -8.48 -1.15
CA VAL A 236 10.69 -7.04 -1.31
C VAL A 236 9.96 -6.50 -0.10
N GLU A 237 10.69 -5.73 0.72
CA GLU A 237 10.14 -4.96 1.83
C GLU A 237 9.42 -3.72 1.28
N ILE A 238 8.16 -3.52 1.71
CA ILE A 238 7.25 -2.48 1.23
C ILE A 238 6.67 -1.69 2.40
N GLY A 239 6.54 -2.31 3.57
CA GLY A 239 5.94 -1.67 4.72
C GLY A 239 6.18 -2.40 6.03
N GLU A 240 6.21 -1.65 7.12
CA GLU A 240 6.65 -2.04 8.47
C GLU A 240 5.49 -2.13 9.48
N MET A 241 4.33 -2.64 9.06
CA MET A 241 3.12 -2.66 9.90
C MET A 241 3.23 -3.53 11.17
N ALA A 242 4.18 -4.47 11.23
CA ALA A 242 4.43 -5.30 12.41
C ALA A 242 5.70 -4.91 13.18
N GLY A 243 6.51 -4.01 12.63
CA GLY A 243 7.68 -3.48 13.32
C GLY A 243 8.71 -2.89 12.36
N PRO A 244 9.50 -1.91 12.81
CA PRO A 244 10.46 -1.20 11.94
C PRO A 244 11.79 -1.96 11.75
N THR A 245 12.04 -3.03 12.48
CA THR A 245 13.30 -3.79 12.46
C THR A 245 13.07 -5.28 12.48
N ILE A 246 14.03 -6.03 11.94
CA ILE A 246 14.11 -7.49 12.09
C ILE A 246 15.48 -7.90 12.61
N SER A 247 15.54 -9.06 13.27
CA SER A 247 16.76 -9.79 13.56
C SER A 247 17.04 -10.78 12.41
N LEU A 248 18.14 -10.61 11.69
CA LEU A 248 18.51 -11.48 10.58
C LEU A 248 19.93 -12.04 10.78
N ALA A 249 20.01 -13.36 10.93
CA ALA A 249 21.29 -14.03 11.07
C ALA A 249 22.08 -13.96 9.75
N ALA A 250 23.36 -13.57 9.81
CA ALA A 250 24.23 -13.55 8.62
C ALA A 250 24.32 -14.92 7.92
N ALA A 251 24.16 -16.03 8.66
CA ALA A 251 24.11 -17.36 8.11
C ALA A 251 22.94 -17.54 7.13
N ALA A 252 21.77 -16.97 7.41
CA ALA A 252 20.60 -17.05 6.54
C ALA A 252 20.89 -16.53 5.13
N LEU A 253 21.60 -15.40 5.02
CA LEU A 253 22.04 -14.84 3.73
C LEU A 253 23.10 -15.68 3.01
N ARG A 254 24.02 -16.30 3.78
CA ARG A 254 25.12 -17.10 3.18
C ARG A 254 24.70 -18.50 2.78
N SER A 255 23.70 -19.08 3.45
CA SER A 255 23.28 -20.48 3.23
C SER A 255 21.97 -20.61 2.46
N SER A 256 21.43 -19.51 1.92
CA SER A 256 20.22 -19.54 1.11
C SER A 256 20.33 -18.62 -0.10
N GLY A 257 19.43 -18.74 -1.04
CA GLY A 257 19.33 -17.84 -2.19
C GLY A 257 18.50 -16.58 -1.87
N LEU A 258 18.44 -16.15 -0.60
CA LEU A 258 17.67 -14.98 -0.17
C LEU A 258 18.31 -13.68 -0.67
N GLU A 259 17.52 -12.87 -1.34
CA GLU A 259 17.82 -11.50 -1.73
C GLU A 259 16.77 -10.57 -1.12
N ILE A 260 17.20 -9.47 -0.50
CA ILE A 260 16.31 -8.50 0.13
C ILE A 260 16.39 -7.18 -0.62
N TYR A 261 15.24 -6.67 -1.01
CA TYR A 261 15.06 -5.39 -1.70
C TYR A 261 14.12 -4.50 -0.91
N GLY A 262 14.33 -3.18 -0.97
CA GLY A 262 13.36 -2.20 -0.49
C GLY A 262 12.52 -1.65 -1.64
N SER A 263 11.25 -1.34 -1.39
CA SER A 263 10.36 -0.64 -2.32
C SER A 263 9.53 0.39 -1.58
N GLY A 264 9.94 1.65 -1.68
CA GLY A 264 9.28 2.82 -1.12
C GLY A 264 9.26 3.97 -2.11
N GLY A 265 9.02 5.20 -1.64
CA GLY A 265 8.99 6.39 -2.49
C GLY A 265 10.32 6.75 -3.15
N GLY A 266 11.44 6.25 -2.64
CA GLY A 266 12.77 6.41 -3.22
C GLY A 266 13.12 5.34 -4.25
N GLY A 267 13.70 5.75 -5.38
CA GLY A 267 14.24 4.81 -6.37
C GLY A 267 13.24 4.25 -7.39
N ILE A 268 12.00 4.74 -7.42
CA ILE A 268 11.03 4.46 -8.48
C ILE A 268 10.88 5.74 -9.31
N SER A 269 10.98 5.63 -10.63
CA SER A 269 10.81 6.81 -11.48
C SER A 269 9.36 7.27 -11.50
N TYR A 270 9.13 8.58 -11.46
CA TYR A 270 7.79 9.15 -11.63
C TYR A 270 7.12 8.69 -12.92
N GLN A 271 7.90 8.50 -13.99
CA GLN A 271 7.38 8.00 -15.26
C GLN A 271 6.77 6.60 -15.10
N ALA A 272 7.44 5.67 -14.40
CA ALA A 272 6.91 4.33 -14.15
C ALA A 272 5.61 4.37 -13.34
N ILE A 273 5.49 5.30 -12.39
CA ILE A 273 4.27 5.53 -11.62
C ILE A 273 3.14 6.00 -12.56
N PHE A 274 3.38 7.05 -13.33
CA PHE A 274 2.38 7.64 -14.22
C PHE A 274 1.97 6.69 -15.37
N ASP A 275 2.87 5.86 -15.87
CA ASP A 275 2.57 4.85 -16.89
C ASP A 275 1.74 3.67 -16.33
N THR A 276 1.87 3.39 -15.03
CA THR A 276 1.17 2.26 -14.39
C THR A 276 -0.25 2.63 -13.94
N ILE A 277 -0.50 3.87 -13.49
CA ILE A 277 -1.82 4.30 -12.99
C ILE A 277 -2.94 4.07 -14.00
N PRO A 278 -2.81 4.45 -15.30
CA PRO A 278 -3.85 4.17 -16.29
C PRO A 278 -4.13 2.67 -16.49
N GLN A 279 -3.10 1.82 -16.40
CA GLN A 279 -3.25 0.37 -16.49
C GLN A 279 -4.06 -0.19 -15.32
N VAL A 280 -3.75 0.27 -14.10
CA VAL A 280 -4.48 -0.08 -12.88
C VAL A 280 -5.96 0.33 -13.00
N TRP A 281 -6.26 1.51 -13.49
CA TRP A 281 -7.63 1.97 -13.72
C TRP A 281 -8.34 1.16 -14.81
N ALA A 282 -7.66 0.82 -15.89
CA ALA A 282 -8.25 -0.03 -16.93
C ALA A 282 -8.66 -1.41 -16.40
N LEU A 283 -7.87 -1.97 -15.49
CA LEU A 283 -8.23 -3.22 -14.80
C LEU A 283 -9.44 -3.05 -13.88
N ALA A 284 -9.54 -1.92 -13.18
CA ALA A 284 -10.70 -1.62 -12.34
C ALA A 284 -11.97 -1.44 -13.19
N VAL A 285 -11.90 -0.71 -14.29
CA VAL A 285 -13.01 -0.53 -15.23
C VAL A 285 -13.48 -1.87 -15.80
N SER A 286 -12.56 -2.78 -16.10
CA SER A 286 -12.89 -4.14 -16.59
C SER A 286 -13.29 -5.13 -15.49
N GLY A 287 -13.34 -4.71 -14.22
CA GLY A 287 -13.67 -5.56 -13.07
C GLY A 287 -12.61 -6.59 -12.68
N LYS A 288 -11.41 -6.53 -13.28
CA LYS A 288 -10.28 -7.41 -12.98
C LYS A 288 -9.49 -7.00 -11.73
N LEU A 289 -9.64 -5.77 -11.29
CA LEU A 289 -9.05 -5.25 -10.06
C LEU A 289 -10.14 -4.58 -9.22
N ARG A 290 -10.27 -4.98 -7.96
CA ARG A 290 -11.33 -4.52 -7.07
C ARG A 290 -10.73 -3.98 -5.78
N ILE A 291 -11.28 -2.87 -5.30
CA ILE A 291 -10.98 -2.27 -4.00
C ILE A 291 -12.29 -1.92 -3.29
N ASP A 292 -12.39 -2.31 -2.04
CA ASP A 292 -13.51 -1.90 -1.20
C ASP A 292 -13.23 -0.51 -0.61
N THR A 293 -14.15 0.41 -0.79
CA THR A 293 -14.03 1.80 -0.33
C THR A 293 -15.20 2.19 0.55
N GLU A 294 -14.95 3.12 1.45
CA GLU A 294 -15.97 3.76 2.28
C GLU A 294 -15.73 5.27 2.30
N GLY A 295 -16.69 6.04 1.79
CA GLY A 295 -16.65 7.50 1.84
C GLY A 295 -16.94 8.01 3.24
N VAL A 296 -16.13 8.93 3.74
CA VAL A 296 -16.30 9.56 5.05
C VAL A 296 -16.26 11.07 4.88
N PRO A 297 -17.27 11.82 5.38
CA PRO A 297 -17.25 13.28 5.32
C PRO A 297 -15.98 13.86 6.00
N LEU A 298 -15.40 14.90 5.42
CA LEU A 298 -14.25 15.60 5.97
C LEU A 298 -14.48 16.05 7.43
N ALA A 299 -15.71 16.47 7.75
CA ALA A 299 -16.11 16.83 9.11
C ALA A 299 -15.96 15.68 10.13
N SER A 300 -15.87 14.43 9.67
CA SER A 300 -15.69 13.24 10.53
C SER A 300 -14.24 12.70 10.52
N VAL A 301 -13.29 13.47 10.02
CA VAL A 301 -11.89 13.00 9.83
C VAL A 301 -11.23 12.52 11.11
N GLU A 302 -11.47 13.17 12.27
CA GLU A 302 -10.90 12.76 13.56
C GLU A 302 -11.32 11.34 13.92
N ASN A 303 -12.60 11.03 13.79
CA ASN A 303 -13.14 9.69 14.06
C ASN A 303 -12.62 8.67 13.02
N ALA A 304 -12.60 9.04 11.74
CA ALA A 304 -12.08 8.18 10.68
C ALA A 304 -10.60 7.83 10.89
N TRP A 305 -9.82 8.76 11.40
CA TRP A 305 -8.40 8.56 11.69
C TRP A 305 -8.13 7.48 12.72
N LEU A 306 -9.01 7.38 13.71
CA LEU A 306 -8.88 6.45 14.84
C LEU A 306 -9.51 5.06 14.56
N ARG A 307 -10.20 4.88 13.45
CA ARG A 307 -10.87 3.61 13.12
C ARG A 307 -9.87 2.48 12.91
N ASP A 308 -10.18 1.33 13.49
CA ASP A 308 -9.47 0.04 13.36
C ASP A 308 -10.35 -1.08 12.75
N ASP A 309 -11.66 -0.81 12.57
CA ASP A 309 -12.68 -1.73 12.05
C ASP A 309 -12.77 -1.79 10.53
N VAL A 310 -11.77 -1.28 9.82
CA VAL A 310 -11.83 -1.11 8.35
C VAL A 310 -11.71 -2.42 7.56
N HIS A 311 -11.16 -3.49 8.15
CA HIS A 311 -11.13 -4.85 7.61
C HIS A 311 -10.77 -4.95 6.11
N GLY A 312 -9.70 -4.26 5.70
CA GLY A 312 -9.24 -4.24 4.30
C GLY A 312 -9.99 -3.28 3.38
N ARG A 313 -10.95 -2.47 3.88
CA ARG A 313 -11.55 -1.36 3.13
C ARG A 313 -10.68 -0.11 3.21
N ARG A 314 -10.73 0.71 2.17
CA ARG A 314 -10.07 2.02 2.14
C ARG A 314 -11.07 3.10 2.53
N LEU A 315 -10.81 3.81 3.62
CA LEU A 315 -11.54 5.04 3.94
C LEU A 315 -11.11 6.14 2.97
N VAL A 316 -12.08 6.90 2.47
CA VAL A 316 -11.84 8.01 1.54
C VAL A 316 -12.55 9.24 2.10
N ILE A 317 -11.79 10.28 2.39
CA ILE A 317 -12.31 11.54 2.92
C ILE A 317 -12.93 12.33 1.79
N ILE A 318 -14.16 12.82 2.03
CA ILE A 318 -14.96 13.60 1.07
C ILE A 318 -15.16 14.98 1.70
N PRO A 319 -14.63 16.04 1.09
CA PRO A 319 -14.85 17.43 1.52
C PRO A 319 -16.28 17.89 1.42
#